data_7237294d2c5a621b387db24630012020
#
_entry.id   7237294d2c5a621b387db24630012020
#
_cell.length_a   1.000
_cell.length_b   1.000
_cell.length_c   1.000
_cell.angle_alpha   90.00
_cell.angle_beta   90.00
_cell.angle_gamma   90.00
#
_symmetry.space_group_name_H-M   'P 1'
#
loop_
_entity.id
_entity.type
_entity.pdbx_description
1 polymer ?
#
loop_
_entity_poly.entity_id
_entity_poly.type
_entity_poly.pdbx_seq_one_letter_code
_entity_poly.pdbx_strand_id
1 'polypeptide(L)'
;MVVISAYKLVELMRGYQFDGKGAEQVQDILICDLLAIDDLGSEPMIRNVTVSALYHIVSERNNANRAMIVTTNCDSDLLYEKYDDRIAARLTAPSRMNVIEFVGTDVRRFAH
;
A
#
# COMPACT_ATOMS: atom_id res chain seq x y z
N MET A 1 -12.46 0.70 10.40
CA MET A 1 -11.30 0.06 9.77
C MET A 1 -11.66 -0.43 8.37
N VAL A 2 -10.78 -0.24 7.42
CA VAL A 2 -10.93 -0.77 6.07
C VAL A 2 -9.82 -1.79 5.81
N VAL A 3 -10.20 -2.97 5.32
CA VAL A 3 -9.25 -4.02 4.89
C VAL A 3 -9.44 -4.22 3.40
N ILE A 4 -8.37 -4.07 2.63
CA ILE A 4 -8.43 -4.18 1.18
C ILE A 4 -7.15 -4.83 0.66
N SER A 5 -7.27 -5.70 -0.34
CA SER A 5 -6.08 -6.23 -0.99
C SER A 5 -5.43 -5.16 -1.85
N ALA A 6 -4.11 -5.25 -2.02
CA ALA A 6 -3.40 -4.31 -2.89
C ALA A 6 -3.93 -4.37 -4.32
N TYR A 7 -4.30 -5.55 -4.79
CA TYR A 7 -4.91 -5.71 -6.11
C TYR A 7 -6.20 -4.87 -6.24
N LYS A 8 -7.11 -5.03 -5.29
CA LYS A 8 -8.39 -4.28 -5.31
C LYS A 8 -8.19 -2.80 -5.13
N LEU A 9 -7.20 -2.41 -4.31
CA LEU A 9 -6.87 -1.02 -4.10
C LEU A 9 -6.45 -0.33 -5.41
N VAL A 10 -5.57 -0.97 -6.16
CA VAL A 10 -5.11 -0.43 -7.44
C VAL A 10 -6.26 -0.39 -8.45
N GLU A 11 -7.10 -1.42 -8.49
CA GLU A 11 -8.30 -1.42 -9.34
C GLU A 11 -9.25 -0.27 -9.02
N LEU A 12 -9.48 -0.04 -7.73
CA LEU A 12 -10.33 1.06 -7.27
C LEU A 12 -9.75 2.42 -7.67
N MET A 13 -8.46 2.62 -7.44
CA MET A 13 -7.79 3.88 -7.76
C MET A 13 -7.75 4.13 -9.26
N ARG A 14 -7.56 3.08 -10.04
CA ARG A 14 -7.59 3.17 -11.50
C ARG A 14 -8.98 3.59 -11.99
N GLY A 15 -10.02 2.97 -11.47
CA GLY A 15 -11.39 3.33 -11.82
C GLY A 15 -11.71 4.77 -11.47
N TYR A 16 -11.27 5.22 -10.31
CA TYR A 16 -11.45 6.59 -9.87
C TYR A 16 -10.69 7.57 -10.79
N GLN A 17 -9.45 7.27 -11.11
CA GLN A 17 -8.59 8.15 -11.90
C GLN A 17 -9.09 8.31 -13.34
N PHE A 18 -9.53 7.23 -13.96
CA PHE A 18 -9.87 7.24 -15.39
C PHE A 18 -11.38 7.36 -15.67
N ASP A 19 -12.21 6.84 -14.78
CA ASP A 19 -13.65 6.79 -14.99
C ASP A 19 -14.44 7.64 -13.99
N GLY A 20 -13.77 8.22 -13.00
CA GLY A 20 -14.42 8.97 -11.94
C GLY A 20 -15.29 8.14 -11.03
N LYS A 21 -15.12 6.82 -11.03
CA LYS A 21 -15.92 5.90 -10.22
C LYS A 21 -15.27 5.64 -8.88
N GLY A 22 -16.10 5.33 -7.89
CA GLY A 22 -15.61 4.91 -6.59
C GLY A 22 -15.09 6.04 -5.69
N ALA A 23 -15.52 7.27 -5.92
CA ALA A 23 -15.08 8.41 -5.13
C ALA A 23 -15.32 8.23 -3.64
N GLU A 24 -16.47 7.67 -3.25
CA GLU A 24 -16.78 7.42 -1.84
C GLU A 24 -15.83 6.40 -1.23
N GLN A 25 -15.53 5.33 -1.95
CA GLN A 25 -14.62 4.30 -1.47
C GLN A 25 -13.20 4.83 -1.35
N VAL A 26 -12.75 5.65 -2.30
CA VAL A 26 -11.44 6.30 -2.23
C VAL A 26 -11.37 7.21 -1.01
N GLN A 27 -12.42 7.99 -0.77
CA GLN A 27 -12.47 8.87 0.38
C GLN A 27 -12.42 8.07 1.68
N ASP A 28 -13.16 6.97 1.79
CA ASP A 28 -13.13 6.10 2.96
C ASP A 28 -11.72 5.55 3.22
N ILE A 29 -11.01 5.17 2.18
CA ILE A 29 -9.64 4.68 2.30
C ILE A 29 -8.71 5.77 2.82
N LEU A 30 -8.90 7.00 2.37
CA LEU A 30 -8.04 8.11 2.79
C LEU A 30 -8.30 8.54 4.23
N ILE A 31 -9.54 8.46 4.71
CA ILE A 31 -9.92 9.04 6.01
C ILE A 31 -10.18 8.04 7.12
N CYS A 32 -10.29 6.74 6.84
CA CYS A 32 -10.56 5.76 7.90
C CYS A 32 -9.44 5.74 8.93
N ASP A 33 -9.78 5.40 10.16
CA ASP A 33 -8.83 5.39 11.28
C ASP A 33 -7.70 4.40 11.07
N LEU A 34 -8.00 3.23 10.50
CA LEU A 34 -7.03 2.20 10.24
C LEU A 34 -7.29 1.59 8.87
N LEU A 35 -6.28 1.62 8.03
CA LEU A 35 -6.29 0.97 6.72
C LEU A 35 -5.34 -0.22 6.74
N ALA A 36 -5.86 -1.39 6.41
CA ALA A 36 -5.06 -2.59 6.24
C ALA A 36 -4.99 -2.93 4.75
N ILE A 37 -3.79 -2.87 4.18
CA ILE A 37 -3.53 -3.26 2.80
C ILE A 37 -2.89 -4.64 2.82
N ASP A 38 -3.56 -5.61 2.21
CA ASP A 38 -3.12 -6.99 2.23
C ASP A 38 -2.42 -7.35 0.92
N ASP A 39 -1.33 -8.08 1.04
CA ASP A 39 -0.60 -8.69 -0.07
C ASP A 39 -0.05 -7.65 -1.06
N LEU A 40 0.61 -6.63 -0.53
CA LEU A 40 1.29 -5.66 -1.37
C LEU A 40 2.38 -6.36 -2.18
N GLY A 41 2.40 -6.11 -3.47
CA GLY A 41 3.29 -6.79 -4.41
C GLY A 41 2.55 -7.74 -5.35
N SER A 42 1.31 -8.14 -5.02
CA SER A 42 0.49 -9.00 -5.88
C SER A 42 -0.26 -8.23 -6.95
N GLU A 43 -0.41 -6.91 -6.77
CA GLU A 43 -1.15 -6.09 -7.71
C GLU A 43 -0.39 -5.90 -9.02
N PRO A 44 -1.10 -5.66 -10.14
CA PRO A 44 -0.43 -5.36 -11.39
C PRO A 44 0.31 -4.02 -11.30
N MET A 45 1.50 -3.97 -11.86
CA MET A 45 2.28 -2.74 -11.95
C MET A 45 1.87 -2.00 -13.22
N ILE A 46 0.80 -1.23 -13.12
CA ILE A 46 0.27 -0.46 -14.23
C ILE A 46 1.01 0.88 -14.29
N ARG A 47 1.64 1.14 -15.42
CA ARG A 47 2.41 2.35 -15.62
C ARG A 47 1.55 3.59 -15.37
N ASN A 48 2.09 4.54 -14.59
CA ASN A 48 1.45 5.79 -14.22
C ASN A 48 0.18 5.64 -13.37
N VAL A 49 -0.06 4.44 -12.84
CA VAL A 49 -1.22 4.19 -11.98
C VAL A 49 -0.78 3.64 -10.63
N THR A 50 -0.13 2.48 -10.63
CA THR A 50 0.15 1.74 -9.38
C THR A 50 1.00 2.56 -8.40
N VAL A 51 2.14 3.05 -8.85
CA VAL A 51 3.05 3.80 -7.97
C VAL A 51 2.43 5.12 -7.54
N SER A 52 1.81 5.84 -8.46
CA SER A 52 1.16 7.13 -8.15
C SER A 52 0.02 6.98 -7.17
N ALA A 53 -0.81 5.94 -7.34
CA ALA A 53 -1.94 5.70 -6.45
C ALA A 53 -1.47 5.37 -5.04
N LEU A 54 -0.49 4.48 -4.92
CA LEU A 54 0.05 4.10 -3.62
C LEU A 54 0.74 5.28 -2.94
N TYR A 55 1.50 6.05 -3.69
CA TYR A 55 2.15 7.23 -3.14
C TYR A 55 1.13 8.23 -2.59
N HIS A 56 0.06 8.46 -3.31
CA HIS A 56 -1.01 9.36 -2.88
C HIS A 56 -1.63 8.89 -1.56
N ILE A 57 -2.00 7.61 -1.48
CA ILE A 57 -2.63 7.05 -0.28
C ILE A 57 -1.68 7.11 0.92
N VAL A 58 -0.45 6.65 0.74
CA VAL A 58 0.52 6.62 1.83
C VAL A 58 0.83 8.04 2.31
N SER A 59 1.05 8.97 1.40
CA SER A 59 1.38 10.35 1.74
C SER A 59 0.23 11.05 2.46
N GLU A 60 -0.99 10.92 1.96
CA GLU A 60 -2.16 11.56 2.58
C GLU A 60 -2.42 11.02 3.97
N ARG A 61 -2.34 9.71 4.13
CA ARG A 61 -2.57 9.10 5.43
C ARG A 61 -1.46 9.43 6.42
N ASN A 62 -0.21 9.44 5.99
CA ASN A 62 0.91 9.82 6.85
C ASN A 62 0.81 11.28 7.27
N ASN A 63 0.47 12.17 6.35
CA ASN A 63 0.30 13.59 6.67
C ASN A 63 -0.83 13.83 7.66
N ALA A 64 -1.86 13.00 7.63
CA ALA A 64 -2.99 13.10 8.55
C ALA A 64 -2.79 12.26 9.83
N ASN A 65 -1.64 11.63 10.00
CA ASN A 65 -1.31 10.75 11.13
C ASN A 65 -2.31 9.61 11.29
N ARG A 66 -2.71 8.98 10.18
CA ARG A 66 -3.65 7.87 10.20
C ARG A 66 -2.93 6.55 10.05
N ALA A 67 -3.30 5.58 10.87
CA ALA A 67 -2.60 4.31 10.99
C ALA A 67 -2.82 3.41 9.77
N MET A 68 -1.75 2.71 9.36
CA MET A 68 -1.80 1.73 8.28
C MET A 68 -1.09 0.45 8.70
N ILE A 69 -1.63 -0.68 8.25
CA ILE A 69 -0.99 -1.98 8.33
C ILE A 69 -0.85 -2.49 6.91
N VAL A 70 0.35 -2.90 6.53
CA VAL A 70 0.60 -3.42 5.19
C VAL A 70 1.25 -4.79 5.30
N THR A 71 0.68 -5.79 4.65
CA THR A 71 1.34 -7.09 4.51
C THR A 71 1.91 -7.21 3.11
N THR A 72 3.07 -7.81 2.97
CA THR A 72 3.73 -7.98 1.69
C THR A 72 4.57 -9.24 1.67
N ASN A 73 4.66 -9.89 0.51
CA ASN A 73 5.61 -10.97 0.29
C ASN A 73 6.90 -10.50 -0.40
N CYS A 74 7.02 -9.20 -0.64
CA CYS A 74 8.28 -8.61 -1.09
C CYS A 74 9.21 -8.42 0.09
N ASP A 75 10.51 -8.58 -0.10
CA ASP A 75 11.46 -8.12 0.90
C ASP A 75 11.72 -6.61 0.73
N SER A 76 12.52 -6.05 1.63
CA SER A 76 12.79 -4.62 1.62
C SER A 76 13.44 -4.15 0.31
N ASP A 77 14.39 -4.90 -0.21
CA ASP A 77 15.08 -4.54 -1.47
C ASP A 77 14.09 -4.54 -2.64
N LEU A 78 13.22 -5.55 -2.70
CA LEU A 78 12.22 -5.64 -3.76
C LEU A 78 11.19 -4.51 -3.67
N LEU A 79 10.85 -4.08 -2.47
CA LEU A 79 9.97 -2.92 -2.29
C LEU A 79 10.58 -1.65 -2.91
N TYR A 80 11.86 -1.40 -2.64
CA TYR A 80 12.55 -0.24 -3.22
C TYR A 80 12.67 -0.34 -4.73
N GLU A 81 12.86 -1.53 -5.25
CA GLU A 81 12.97 -1.77 -6.67
C GLU A 81 11.62 -1.65 -7.39
N LYS A 82 10.58 -2.22 -6.80
CA LYS A 82 9.25 -2.30 -7.41
C LYS A 82 8.46 -1.01 -7.28
N TYR A 83 8.60 -0.36 -6.14
CA TYR A 83 7.95 0.91 -5.87
C TYR A 83 9.00 2.00 -5.80
N ASP A 84 8.56 3.23 -5.91
CA ASP A 84 9.43 4.37 -5.81
C ASP A 84 10.04 4.47 -4.39
N ASP A 85 11.26 4.99 -4.30
CA ASP A 85 11.97 5.14 -3.02
C ASP A 85 11.14 5.89 -1.99
N ARG A 86 10.34 6.85 -2.40
CA ARG A 86 9.50 7.63 -1.51
C ARG A 86 8.44 6.76 -0.82
N ILE A 87 7.84 5.83 -1.56
CA ILE A 87 6.85 4.91 -1.00
C ILE A 87 7.52 3.93 -0.06
N ALA A 88 8.57 3.27 -0.54
CA ALA A 88 9.28 2.27 0.25
C ALA A 88 9.85 2.87 1.54
N ALA A 89 10.41 4.06 1.47
CA ALA A 89 10.95 4.73 2.64
C ALA A 89 9.86 5.04 3.68
N ARG A 90 8.68 5.49 3.23
CA ARG A 90 7.57 5.77 4.12
C ARG A 90 7.02 4.52 4.79
N LEU A 91 6.94 3.42 4.04
CA LEU A 91 6.41 2.16 4.58
C LEU A 91 7.37 1.49 5.55
N THR A 92 8.67 1.61 5.33
CA THR A 92 9.68 0.91 6.13
C THR A 92 10.26 1.76 7.25
N ALA A 93 10.02 3.06 7.25
CA ALA A 93 10.51 3.95 8.29
C ALA A 93 9.88 3.60 9.64
N PRO A 94 10.64 3.65 10.74
CA PRO A 94 10.07 3.45 12.07
C PRO A 94 8.96 4.47 12.33
N SER A 95 7.76 3.99 12.59
CA SER A 95 6.59 4.85 12.81
C SER A 95 5.57 4.13 13.66
N ARG A 96 4.88 4.88 14.52
CA ARG A 96 3.74 4.35 15.27
C ARG A 96 2.53 4.14 14.38
N MET A 97 2.48 4.85 13.25
CA MET A 97 1.29 4.88 12.40
C MET A 97 1.33 3.84 11.30
N ASN A 98 2.52 3.36 10.96
CA ASN A 98 2.67 2.38 9.87
C ASN A 98 3.31 1.12 10.37
N VAL A 99 2.67 -0.01 10.10
CA VAL A 99 3.23 -1.33 10.36
C VAL A 99 3.31 -2.05 9.02
N ILE A 100 4.49 -2.53 8.68
CA ILE A 100 4.66 -3.37 7.51
C ILE A 100 5.09 -4.77 7.96
N GLU A 101 4.41 -5.78 7.46
CA GLU A 101 4.69 -7.17 7.78
C GLU A 101 5.14 -7.89 6.52
N PHE A 102 6.37 -8.40 6.58
CA PHE A 102 6.96 -9.17 5.48
C PHE A 102 6.59 -10.64 5.67
N VAL A 103 5.71 -11.16 4.82
CA VAL A 103 5.24 -12.54 4.89
C VAL A 103 5.79 -13.33 3.71
N GLY A 104 5.75 -14.64 3.80
CA GLY A 104 6.20 -15.53 2.72
C GLY A 104 7.71 -15.57 2.56
N THR A 105 8.33 -14.49 2.19
CA THR A 105 9.77 -14.40 2.03
C THR A 105 10.51 -14.74 3.31
N ASP A 106 10.02 -14.23 4.43
CA ASP A 106 10.61 -14.50 5.74
C ASP A 106 10.48 -15.96 6.12
N VAL A 107 9.34 -16.55 5.82
CA VAL A 107 9.12 -17.97 6.07
C VAL A 107 10.14 -18.81 5.29
N ARG A 108 10.39 -18.48 4.04
CA ARG A 108 11.40 -19.18 3.25
C ARG A 108 12.81 -19.01 3.79
N ARG A 109 13.13 -17.84 4.31
CA ARG A 109 14.45 -17.59 4.93
C ARG A 109 14.66 -18.44 6.17
N PHE A 110 13.63 -18.57 6.99
CA PHE A 110 13.71 -19.37 8.20
C PHE A 110 13.76 -20.86 7.92
N ALA A 111 13.39 -21.28 6.74
CA ALA A 111 13.46 -22.67 6.35
C ALA A 111 14.89 -23.11 6.00
N HIS A 112 15.80 -22.20 5.96
CA HIS A 112 17.20 -22.51 5.67
C HIS A 112 17.98 -22.80 6.97
#